data_c0895b6172e23060d119f8a2a56e24d3
#
_entry.id   c0895b6172e23060d119f8a2a56e24d3
#
_cell.length_a   1.000
_cell.length_b   1.000
_cell.length_c   1.000
_cell.angle_alpha   90.00
_cell.angle_beta   90.00
_cell.angle_gamma   90.00
#
_symmetry.space_group_name_H-M   'P 1'
#
loop_
_entity.id
_entity.type
_entity.pdbx_description
1 polymer ?
#
loop_
_entity_poly.entity_id
_entity_poly.type
_entity_poly.pdbx_seq_one_letter_code
_entity_poly.pdbx_strand_id
1 'polypeptide(L)'
;MKIIPLSEGSFTIDHTKIFLPFDTIKDDLQQRSRGSLLVEIQPFLVQTRKDLILLDTGLGFSENGVLQLYNNLAFHGYAPGDITMVLMSHLHRDHAGGLAVSDPYTGLPHLSFPHADYFINVKELDFALHAGNASYDAGLLSILEGNDNIRLLGDHGMINGYIQHELSAGHSPYHQVFWIREDNEVVFFGGDEAPQLQQMKTRFVAKYDHDGKKAMELRQKWWEIAVEEHWNFLFYHDIKMPVYSANPVKIINNQ
;
A
#
# COMPACT_ATOMS: atom_id res chain seq x y z
N MET A 1 -2.73 11.47 14.98
CA MET A 1 -1.84 10.46 14.33
C MET A 1 -0.70 11.14 13.58
N LYS A 2 0.49 10.50 13.43
CA LYS A 2 1.57 10.96 12.53
C LYS A 2 1.60 10.06 11.30
N ILE A 3 1.56 10.65 10.10
CA ILE A 3 1.58 9.94 8.83
C ILE A 3 2.91 10.24 8.14
N ILE A 4 3.61 9.20 7.67
CA ILE A 4 4.91 9.31 7.01
C ILE A 4 4.85 8.51 5.71
N PRO A 5 4.91 9.16 4.54
CA PRO A 5 5.12 8.47 3.27
C PRO A 5 6.54 7.88 3.22
N LEU A 6 6.66 6.62 2.77
CA LEU A 6 7.93 5.88 2.68
C LEU A 6 8.22 5.50 1.23
N SER A 7 8.33 6.50 0.35
CA SER A 7 8.51 6.28 -1.08
C SER A 7 9.75 5.45 -1.41
N GLU A 8 9.59 4.41 -2.23
CA GLU A 8 10.69 3.70 -2.89
C GLU A 8 11.07 4.33 -4.23
N GLY A 9 10.34 5.38 -4.65
CA GLY A 9 10.56 6.13 -5.88
C GLY A 9 9.47 5.95 -6.92
N SER A 10 9.64 6.64 -8.06
CA SER A 10 8.74 6.55 -9.20
C SER A 10 9.22 5.46 -10.17
N PHE A 11 8.27 4.77 -10.77
CA PHE A 11 8.52 3.68 -11.71
C PHE A 11 7.58 3.77 -12.91
N THR A 12 8.04 3.29 -14.06
CA THR A 12 7.15 2.99 -15.18
C THR A 12 6.83 1.50 -15.20
N ILE A 13 5.58 1.17 -15.46
CA ILE A 13 5.09 -0.21 -15.58
C ILE A 13 4.19 -0.35 -16.80
N ASP A 14 4.35 -1.42 -17.56
CA ASP A 14 3.50 -1.77 -18.69
C ASP A 14 2.87 -3.18 -18.53
N HIS A 15 2.38 -3.75 -19.62
CA HIS A 15 1.76 -5.08 -19.64
C HIS A 15 2.70 -6.23 -19.23
N THR A 16 4.02 -6.03 -19.25
CA THR A 16 5.00 -7.02 -18.81
C THR A 16 5.08 -7.15 -17.29
N LYS A 17 4.48 -6.21 -16.55
CA LYS A 17 4.55 -6.12 -15.09
C LYS A 17 5.97 -5.95 -14.53
N ILE A 18 6.89 -5.43 -15.36
CA ILE A 18 8.24 -5.07 -14.94
C ILE A 18 8.24 -3.59 -14.54
N PHE A 19 8.67 -3.31 -13.30
CA PHE A 19 8.84 -1.97 -12.78
C PHE A 19 10.23 -1.44 -13.15
N LEU A 20 10.27 -0.37 -13.95
CA LEU A 20 11.51 0.29 -14.34
C LEU A 20 11.61 1.62 -13.60
N PRO A 21 12.69 1.87 -12.83
CA PRO A 21 12.89 3.14 -12.14
C PRO A 21 12.80 4.32 -13.11
N PHE A 22 12.19 5.40 -12.66
CA PHE A 22 11.99 6.62 -13.43
C PHE A 22 12.32 7.85 -12.57
N ASP A 23 13.36 8.59 -12.98
CA ASP A 23 13.73 9.84 -12.31
C ASP A 23 12.88 10.98 -12.89
N THR A 24 11.91 11.48 -12.13
CA THR A 24 10.97 12.53 -12.57
C THR A 24 11.65 13.87 -12.89
N ILE A 25 12.92 14.05 -12.54
CA ILE A 25 13.71 15.25 -12.81
C ILE A 25 14.56 15.08 -14.07
N LYS A 26 15.16 13.89 -14.27
CA LYS A 26 16.13 13.63 -15.34
C LYS A 26 15.52 12.96 -16.56
N ASP A 27 14.51 12.11 -16.35
CA ASP A 27 13.95 11.29 -17.42
C ASP A 27 12.82 12.02 -18.15
N ASP A 28 12.79 11.83 -19.47
CA ASP A 28 11.75 12.42 -20.32
C ASP A 28 10.52 11.50 -20.36
N LEU A 29 9.38 12.04 -19.90
CA LEU A 29 8.08 11.35 -19.92
C LEU A 29 7.66 10.88 -21.31
N GLN A 30 8.14 11.51 -22.38
CA GLN A 30 7.81 11.14 -23.76
C GLN A 30 8.60 9.91 -24.26
N GLN A 31 9.72 9.59 -23.59
CA GLN A 31 10.58 8.47 -23.96
C GLN A 31 10.19 7.15 -23.27
N ARG A 32 9.24 7.18 -22.33
CA ARG A 32 8.74 5.96 -21.69
C ARG A 32 8.02 5.04 -22.70
N SER A 33 7.99 3.74 -22.41
CA SER A 33 7.28 2.76 -23.23
C SER A 33 5.83 3.18 -23.47
N ARG A 34 5.38 3.12 -24.73
CA ARG A 34 4.01 3.51 -25.08
C ARG A 34 2.98 2.65 -24.35
N GLY A 35 2.06 3.30 -23.64
CA GLY A 35 1.04 2.63 -22.85
C GLY A 35 1.48 2.22 -21.45
N SER A 36 2.74 2.54 -21.05
CA SER A 36 3.15 2.38 -19.67
C SER A 36 2.45 3.39 -18.77
N LEU A 37 2.23 2.99 -17.53
CA LEU A 37 1.84 3.89 -16.45
C LEU A 37 3.10 4.44 -15.77
N LEU A 38 3.03 5.64 -15.24
CA LEU A 38 4.02 6.19 -14.33
C LEU A 38 3.37 6.24 -12.94
N VAL A 39 3.97 5.56 -11.98
CA VAL A 39 3.45 5.36 -10.63
C VAL A 39 4.53 5.62 -9.59
N GLU A 40 4.15 6.10 -8.43
CA GLU A 40 4.98 6.05 -7.24
C GLU A 40 4.77 4.71 -6.54
N ILE A 41 5.79 4.18 -5.86
CA ILE A 41 5.64 3.06 -4.93
C ILE A 41 5.78 3.61 -3.53
N GLN A 42 4.66 3.68 -2.80
CA GLN A 42 4.59 4.50 -1.60
C GLN A 42 3.92 3.78 -0.42
N PRO A 43 4.61 2.86 0.28
CA PRO A 43 4.18 2.43 1.60
C PRO A 43 4.05 3.59 2.57
N PHE A 44 3.19 3.45 3.58
CA PHE A 44 2.99 4.48 4.58
C PHE A 44 3.23 3.94 5.98
N LEU A 45 3.89 4.76 6.80
CA LEU A 45 3.94 4.54 8.24
C LEU A 45 2.93 5.44 8.92
N VAL A 46 2.03 4.84 9.70
CA VAL A 46 1.07 5.55 10.54
C VAL A 46 1.38 5.26 11.99
N GLN A 47 1.83 6.30 12.72
CA GLN A 47 2.04 6.22 14.14
C GLN A 47 0.79 6.67 14.88
N THR A 48 0.20 5.77 15.64
CA THR A 48 -0.86 6.01 16.61
C THR A 48 -0.26 6.08 18.02
N ARG A 49 -1.10 6.26 19.03
CA ARG A 49 -0.66 6.17 20.45
C ARG A 49 -0.31 4.74 20.88
N LYS A 50 -0.81 3.72 20.15
CA LYS A 50 -0.68 2.32 20.53
C LYS A 50 0.27 1.55 19.61
N ASP A 51 0.22 1.84 18.32
CA ASP A 51 0.84 1.03 17.30
C ASP A 51 1.63 1.87 16.31
N LEU A 52 2.67 1.25 15.76
CA LEU A 52 3.42 1.72 14.62
C LEU A 52 3.04 0.84 13.43
N ILE A 53 2.17 1.37 12.58
CA ILE A 53 1.46 0.63 11.53
C ILE A 53 2.11 0.90 10.18
N LEU A 54 2.57 -0.14 9.51
CA LEU A 54 3.02 -0.08 8.13
C LEU A 54 1.86 -0.51 7.21
N LEU A 55 1.58 0.29 6.19
CA LEU A 55 0.56 0.03 5.17
C LEU A 55 1.26 -0.39 3.89
N ASP A 56 1.12 -1.66 3.52
CA ASP A 56 1.87 -2.37 2.47
C ASP A 56 3.40 -2.32 2.67
N THR A 57 4.14 -3.11 1.91
CA THR A 57 5.59 -3.29 2.09
C THR A 57 6.42 -2.89 0.88
N GLY A 58 5.81 -2.30 -0.13
CA GLY A 58 6.52 -1.84 -1.32
C GLY A 58 6.83 -2.91 -2.35
N LEU A 59 7.64 -2.51 -3.34
CA LEU A 59 8.14 -3.36 -4.41
C LEU A 59 9.27 -4.28 -3.94
N GLY A 60 9.84 -4.01 -2.74
CA GLY A 60 11.06 -4.66 -2.28
C GLY A 60 12.30 -4.15 -3.00
N PHE A 61 12.23 -2.91 -3.52
CA PHE A 61 13.39 -2.28 -4.14
C PHE A 61 14.53 -2.20 -3.14
N SER A 62 15.71 -2.64 -3.55
CA SER A 62 16.88 -2.69 -2.68
C SER A 62 18.09 -2.06 -3.34
N GLU A 63 18.85 -1.32 -2.56
CA GLU A 63 20.14 -0.76 -2.94
C GLU A 63 21.24 -1.32 -2.04
N ASN A 64 22.31 -1.83 -2.64
CA ASN A 64 23.42 -2.48 -1.91
C ASN A 64 22.96 -3.60 -0.95
N GLY A 65 21.90 -4.33 -1.28
CA GLY A 65 21.35 -5.42 -0.49
C GLY A 65 20.50 -4.99 0.71
N VAL A 66 20.19 -3.70 0.83
CA VAL A 66 19.30 -3.15 1.87
C VAL A 66 18.02 -2.67 1.22
N LEU A 67 16.86 -3.06 1.76
CA LEU A 67 15.57 -2.56 1.31
C LEU A 67 15.54 -1.02 1.41
N GLN A 68 15.09 -0.35 0.36
CA GLN A 68 14.86 1.10 0.38
C GLN A 68 13.88 1.50 1.49
N LEU A 69 12.90 0.65 1.75
CA LEU A 69 11.95 0.83 2.84
C LEU A 69 12.63 0.91 4.22
N TYR A 70 13.72 0.14 4.45
CA TYR A 70 14.52 0.24 5.69
C TYR A 70 15.27 1.57 5.79
N ASN A 71 15.85 2.03 4.68
CA ASN A 71 16.51 3.33 4.62
C ASN A 71 15.51 4.47 4.89
N ASN A 72 14.30 4.36 4.34
CA ASN A 72 13.23 5.33 4.56
C ASN A 72 12.77 5.35 6.03
N LEU A 73 12.60 4.19 6.66
CA LEU A 73 12.31 4.10 8.09
C LEU A 73 13.41 4.73 8.93
N ALA A 74 14.68 4.38 8.66
CA ALA A 74 15.84 4.90 9.39
C ALA A 74 15.97 6.43 9.26
N PHE A 75 15.68 6.99 8.07
CA PHE A 75 15.66 8.43 7.86
C PHE A 75 14.66 9.15 8.78
N HIS A 76 13.56 8.50 9.13
CA HIS A 76 12.55 9.00 10.06
C HIS A 76 12.77 8.58 11.51
N GLY A 77 13.88 7.89 11.82
CA GLY A 77 14.26 7.49 13.17
C GLY A 77 13.61 6.20 13.65
N TYR A 78 13.15 5.34 12.74
CA TYR A 78 12.56 4.04 13.05
C TYR A 78 13.41 2.89 12.52
N ALA A 79 13.40 1.77 13.23
CA ALA A 79 14.00 0.51 12.79
C ALA A 79 12.89 -0.48 12.35
N PRO A 80 13.21 -1.48 11.50
CA PRO A 80 12.24 -2.52 11.14
C PRO A 80 11.61 -3.24 12.35
N GLY A 81 12.37 -3.41 13.44
CA GLY A 81 11.88 -4.02 14.68
C GLY A 81 10.91 -3.16 15.50
N ASP A 82 10.75 -1.87 15.16
CA ASP A 82 9.80 -0.98 15.84
C ASP A 82 8.38 -1.13 15.30
N ILE A 83 8.23 -1.68 14.09
CA ILE A 83 6.92 -1.88 13.46
C ILE A 83 6.14 -2.93 14.25
N THR A 84 4.93 -2.57 14.68
CA THR A 84 4.06 -3.45 15.45
C THR A 84 3.00 -4.14 14.60
N MET A 85 2.60 -3.52 13.50
CA MET A 85 1.58 -4.03 12.59
C MET A 85 1.94 -3.75 11.13
N VAL A 86 1.68 -4.73 10.26
CA VAL A 86 1.70 -4.56 8.81
C VAL A 86 0.30 -4.88 8.29
N LEU A 87 -0.34 -3.90 7.63
CA LEU A 87 -1.66 -4.08 7.01
C LEU A 87 -1.48 -4.18 5.50
N MET A 88 -1.84 -5.33 4.92
CA MET A 88 -1.73 -5.57 3.49
C MET A 88 -3.05 -5.27 2.80
N SER A 89 -3.06 -4.32 1.86
CA SER A 89 -4.25 -4.04 1.04
C SER A 89 -4.54 -5.20 0.09
N HIS A 90 -3.51 -5.73 -0.54
CA HIS A 90 -3.50 -6.91 -1.39
C HIS A 90 -2.04 -7.39 -1.59
N LEU A 91 -1.83 -8.45 -2.37
CA LEU A 91 -0.53 -9.10 -2.47
C LEU A 91 0.13 -8.99 -3.85
N HIS A 92 -0.18 -7.96 -4.65
CA HIS A 92 0.60 -7.66 -5.84
C HIS A 92 2.05 -7.32 -5.49
N ARG A 93 2.97 -7.56 -6.41
CA ARG A 93 4.42 -7.44 -6.20
C ARG A 93 4.87 -6.09 -5.69
N ASP A 94 4.25 -5.01 -6.14
CA ASP A 94 4.58 -3.65 -5.75
C ASP A 94 4.01 -3.23 -4.38
N HIS A 95 3.19 -4.08 -3.78
CA HIS A 95 2.68 -3.92 -2.42
C HIS A 95 3.28 -4.93 -1.45
N ALA A 96 3.64 -6.12 -1.93
CA ALA A 96 4.12 -7.24 -1.12
C ALA A 96 5.60 -7.59 -1.34
N GLY A 97 6.31 -6.91 -2.24
CA GLY A 97 7.71 -7.24 -2.57
C GLY A 97 8.68 -7.09 -1.41
N GLY A 98 8.40 -6.20 -0.47
CA GLY A 98 9.21 -6.01 0.74
C GLY A 98 8.78 -6.85 1.94
N LEU A 99 7.90 -7.85 1.79
CA LEU A 99 7.44 -8.72 2.89
C LEU A 99 8.56 -9.52 3.56
N ALA A 100 9.55 -9.92 2.80
CA ALA A 100 10.65 -10.74 3.30
C ALA A 100 12.01 -10.26 2.80
N VAL A 101 13.03 -10.53 3.61
CA VAL A 101 14.44 -10.36 3.27
C VAL A 101 15.18 -11.66 3.50
N SER A 102 16.29 -11.86 2.81
CA SER A 102 17.17 -12.99 3.05
C SER A 102 18.18 -12.67 4.14
N ASP A 103 18.34 -13.57 5.08
CA ASP A 103 19.41 -13.49 6.07
C ASP A 103 20.77 -13.51 5.37
N PRO A 104 21.67 -12.54 5.61
CA PRO A 104 22.91 -12.39 4.87
C PRO A 104 23.92 -13.54 5.11
N TYR A 105 23.76 -14.33 6.16
CA TYR A 105 24.67 -15.42 6.53
C TYR A 105 24.15 -16.79 6.07
N THR A 106 22.83 -17.02 6.21
CA THR A 106 22.20 -18.31 5.90
C THR A 106 21.53 -18.33 4.53
N GLY A 107 21.20 -17.16 3.97
CA GLY A 107 20.41 -17.02 2.76
C GLY A 107 18.92 -17.39 2.94
N LEU A 108 18.49 -17.74 4.15
CA LEU A 108 17.11 -18.12 4.41
C LEU A 108 16.22 -16.86 4.48
N PRO A 109 15.03 -16.90 3.87
CA PRO A 109 14.10 -15.79 3.94
C PRO A 109 13.47 -15.69 5.34
N HIS A 110 13.26 -14.46 5.81
CA HIS A 110 12.49 -14.16 7.01
C HIS A 110 11.65 -12.89 6.79
N LEU A 111 10.60 -12.70 7.59
CA LEU A 111 9.75 -11.52 7.49
C LEU A 111 10.56 -10.25 7.77
N SER A 112 10.37 -9.22 6.95
CA SER A 112 11.09 -7.95 7.01
C SER A 112 10.85 -7.18 8.32
N PHE A 113 9.70 -7.39 8.96
CA PHE A 113 9.32 -6.74 10.22
C PHE A 113 9.05 -7.81 11.26
N PRO A 114 10.11 -8.32 11.96
CA PRO A 114 10.06 -9.56 12.72
C PRO A 114 9.17 -9.49 13.98
N HIS A 115 8.86 -8.30 14.46
CA HIS A 115 8.03 -8.10 15.66
C HIS A 115 6.58 -7.68 15.32
N ALA A 116 6.27 -7.51 14.03
CA ALA A 116 4.96 -7.08 13.59
C ALA A 116 3.99 -8.25 13.43
N ASP A 117 2.72 -8.03 13.74
CA ASP A 117 1.62 -8.84 13.24
C ASP A 117 1.24 -8.38 11.82
N TYR A 118 1.13 -9.33 10.87
CA TYR A 118 0.77 -9.07 9.48
C TYR A 118 -0.70 -9.42 9.24
N PHE A 119 -1.50 -8.43 8.89
CA PHE A 119 -2.93 -8.57 8.68
C PHE A 119 -3.24 -8.69 7.19
N ILE A 120 -3.74 -9.85 6.77
CA ILE A 120 -3.93 -10.21 5.36
C ILE A 120 -5.31 -10.84 5.19
N ASN A 121 -6.05 -10.48 4.12
CA ASN A 121 -7.30 -11.16 3.81
C ASN A 121 -7.02 -12.63 3.44
N VAL A 122 -7.75 -13.56 4.07
CA VAL A 122 -7.54 -15.00 3.88
C VAL A 122 -7.75 -15.43 2.43
N LYS A 123 -8.73 -14.83 1.73
CA LYS A 123 -9.01 -15.13 0.31
C LYS A 123 -7.94 -14.56 -0.62
N GLU A 124 -7.38 -13.38 -0.26
CA GLU A 124 -6.27 -12.80 -1.03
C GLU A 124 -5.02 -13.66 -0.95
N LEU A 125 -4.67 -14.16 0.25
CA LEU A 125 -3.53 -15.04 0.42
C LEU A 125 -3.69 -16.34 -0.39
N ASP A 126 -4.84 -17.00 -0.26
CA ASP A 126 -5.12 -18.24 -1.01
C ASP A 126 -5.08 -17.99 -2.53
N PHE A 127 -5.70 -16.92 -2.99
CA PHE A 127 -5.69 -16.55 -4.40
C PHE A 127 -4.27 -16.24 -4.90
N ALA A 128 -3.50 -15.44 -4.18
CA ALA A 128 -2.17 -15.00 -4.57
C ALA A 128 -1.17 -16.15 -4.70
N LEU A 129 -1.26 -17.14 -3.82
CA LEU A 129 -0.43 -18.35 -3.87
C LEU A 129 -0.70 -19.21 -5.11
N HIS A 130 -1.91 -19.14 -5.68
CA HIS A 130 -2.35 -19.98 -6.80
C HIS A 130 -2.60 -19.21 -8.10
N ALA A 131 -2.48 -17.89 -8.10
CA ALA A 131 -2.85 -17.02 -9.23
C ALA A 131 -2.08 -17.31 -10.53
N GLY A 132 -0.83 -17.76 -10.45
CA GLY A 132 0.00 -18.16 -11.59
C GLY A 132 0.25 -17.05 -12.64
N ASN A 133 0.11 -15.77 -12.27
CA ASN A 133 0.31 -14.61 -13.13
C ASN A 133 1.44 -13.70 -12.62
N ALA A 134 1.90 -12.77 -13.46
CA ALA A 134 3.04 -11.92 -13.16
C ALA A 134 2.79 -10.84 -12.07
N SER A 135 1.54 -10.64 -11.66
CA SER A 135 1.23 -9.66 -10.60
C SER A 135 1.59 -10.17 -9.20
N TYR A 136 1.64 -11.49 -9.01
CA TYR A 136 1.94 -12.13 -7.73
C TYR A 136 3.28 -12.88 -7.76
N ASP A 137 3.93 -12.97 -6.61
CA ASP A 137 5.14 -13.79 -6.42
C ASP A 137 4.87 -14.88 -5.40
N ALA A 138 4.31 -16.00 -5.86
CA ALA A 138 3.97 -17.12 -4.98
C ALA A 138 5.18 -17.67 -4.20
N GLY A 139 6.39 -17.58 -4.79
CA GLY A 139 7.63 -17.99 -4.10
C GLY A 139 7.92 -17.13 -2.88
N LEU A 140 7.83 -15.80 -3.02
CA LEU A 140 7.96 -14.87 -1.90
C LEU A 140 6.82 -15.04 -0.89
N LEU A 141 5.59 -15.14 -1.37
CA LEU A 141 4.39 -15.20 -0.52
C LEU A 141 4.29 -16.50 0.29
N SER A 142 4.98 -17.57 -0.11
CA SER A 142 4.99 -18.83 0.64
C SER A 142 5.50 -18.69 2.09
N ILE A 143 6.28 -17.64 2.40
CA ILE A 143 6.75 -17.35 3.77
C ILE A 143 5.59 -17.03 4.73
N LEU A 144 4.44 -16.64 4.20
CA LEU A 144 3.26 -16.29 5.00
C LEU A 144 2.51 -17.52 5.49
N GLU A 145 2.69 -18.69 4.85
CA GLU A 145 1.98 -19.91 5.20
C GLU A 145 2.48 -20.47 6.54
N GLY A 146 1.57 -20.63 7.48
CA GLY A 146 1.88 -21.20 8.80
C GLY A 146 2.80 -20.34 9.68
N ASN A 147 3.06 -19.09 9.32
CA ASN A 147 3.88 -18.19 10.11
C ASN A 147 3.07 -17.58 11.25
N ASP A 148 3.60 -17.65 12.48
CA ASP A 148 2.90 -17.22 13.71
C ASP A 148 2.60 -15.71 13.76
N ASN A 149 3.25 -14.90 12.95
CA ASN A 149 3.00 -13.46 12.87
C ASN A 149 1.81 -13.11 11.95
N ILE A 150 1.23 -14.08 11.24
CA ILE A 150 0.16 -13.83 10.27
C ILE A 150 -1.21 -13.84 10.96
N ARG A 151 -1.99 -12.80 10.73
CA ARG A 151 -3.36 -12.62 11.19
C ARG A 151 -4.30 -12.59 9.99
N LEU A 152 -4.97 -13.69 9.74
CA LEU A 152 -5.90 -13.81 8.61
C LEU A 152 -7.21 -13.08 8.90
N LEU A 153 -7.58 -12.18 8.00
CA LEU A 153 -8.80 -11.38 8.07
C LEU A 153 -9.89 -11.98 7.18
N GLY A 154 -11.14 -11.82 7.62
CA GLY A 154 -12.32 -12.03 6.78
C GLY A 154 -12.62 -10.82 5.88
N ASP A 155 -13.83 -10.79 5.32
CA ASP A 155 -14.24 -9.76 4.36
C ASP A 155 -14.42 -8.37 5.00
N HIS A 156 -14.74 -8.30 6.28
CA HIS A 156 -14.87 -7.05 7.03
C HIS A 156 -14.68 -7.30 8.53
N GLY A 157 -14.27 -6.28 9.23
CA GLY A 157 -14.09 -6.36 10.68
C GLY A 157 -13.38 -5.17 11.29
N MET A 158 -12.95 -5.36 12.53
CA MET A 158 -12.26 -4.37 13.33
C MET A 158 -11.03 -4.98 13.98
N ILE A 159 -9.84 -4.40 13.74
CA ILE A 159 -8.58 -4.79 14.37
C ILE A 159 -8.36 -3.87 15.56
N ASN A 160 -8.07 -4.43 16.73
CA ASN A 160 -7.76 -3.73 17.99
C ASN A 160 -8.79 -2.65 18.40
N GLY A 161 -10.02 -2.68 17.83
CA GLY A 161 -11.10 -1.77 18.15
C GLY A 161 -11.01 -0.38 17.52
N TYR A 162 -10.02 -0.11 16.65
CA TYR A 162 -9.83 1.21 16.03
C TYR A 162 -9.41 1.19 14.55
N ILE A 163 -9.09 0.03 13.99
CA ILE A 163 -8.79 -0.13 12.57
C ILE A 163 -9.89 -0.96 11.93
N GLN A 164 -10.73 -0.32 11.14
CA GLN A 164 -11.73 -1.01 10.34
C GLN A 164 -11.11 -1.51 9.03
N HIS A 165 -11.46 -2.71 8.60
CA HIS A 165 -11.13 -3.23 7.28
C HIS A 165 -12.37 -3.72 6.53
N GLU A 166 -12.33 -3.64 5.20
CA GLU A 166 -13.41 -4.07 4.32
C GLU A 166 -12.86 -4.57 2.99
N LEU A 167 -13.39 -5.69 2.51
CA LEU A 167 -13.12 -6.22 1.17
C LEU A 167 -13.75 -5.30 0.12
N SER A 168 -12.94 -4.70 -0.72
CA SER A 168 -13.37 -3.82 -1.81
C SER A 168 -13.56 -4.57 -3.12
N ALA A 169 -12.60 -5.42 -3.48
CA ALA A 169 -12.66 -6.32 -4.63
C ALA A 169 -12.99 -5.66 -5.97
N GLY A 170 -12.45 -4.47 -6.21
CA GLY A 170 -12.55 -3.78 -7.50
C GLY A 170 -11.23 -3.85 -8.26
N HIS A 171 -10.09 -3.51 -7.63
CA HIS A 171 -8.77 -3.59 -8.26
C HIS A 171 -8.29 -5.03 -8.43
N SER A 172 -8.30 -5.83 -7.38
CA SER A 172 -8.08 -7.27 -7.42
C SER A 172 -9.25 -8.01 -6.77
N PRO A 173 -9.45 -9.32 -7.02
CA PRO A 173 -10.63 -10.06 -6.53
C PRO A 173 -10.84 -10.00 -5.03
N TYR A 174 -9.76 -9.84 -4.27
CA TYR A 174 -9.81 -9.87 -2.80
C TYR A 174 -9.06 -8.70 -2.17
N HIS A 175 -8.91 -7.59 -2.89
CA HIS A 175 -8.37 -6.34 -2.38
C HIS A 175 -9.20 -5.84 -1.19
N GLN A 176 -8.55 -5.32 -0.15
CA GLN A 176 -9.18 -4.73 1.03
C GLN A 176 -8.66 -3.32 1.31
N VAL A 177 -9.46 -2.54 2.02
CA VAL A 177 -9.15 -1.16 2.40
C VAL A 177 -9.23 -1.01 3.92
N PHE A 178 -8.59 0.05 4.45
CA PHE A 178 -8.49 0.28 5.89
C PHE A 178 -8.88 1.71 6.28
N TRP A 179 -9.57 1.84 7.42
CA TRP A 179 -9.80 3.10 8.13
C TRP A 179 -9.17 3.02 9.51
N ILE A 180 -8.16 3.85 9.77
CA ILE A 180 -7.52 3.95 11.08
C ILE A 180 -8.12 5.16 11.79
N ARG A 181 -8.72 4.94 12.96
CA ARG A 181 -9.44 5.97 13.71
C ARG A 181 -8.76 6.24 15.05
N GLU A 182 -8.39 7.49 15.31
CA GLU A 182 -7.87 7.92 16.61
C GLU A 182 -8.36 9.31 16.93
N ASP A 183 -8.98 9.49 18.10
CA ASP A 183 -9.66 10.72 18.49
C ASP A 183 -10.70 11.13 17.42
N ASN A 184 -10.53 12.33 16.84
CA ASN A 184 -11.38 12.84 15.76
C ASN A 184 -10.70 12.76 14.39
N GLU A 185 -9.62 11.98 14.26
CA GLU A 185 -8.93 11.80 12.99
C GLU A 185 -9.27 10.44 12.38
N VAL A 186 -9.47 10.45 11.06
CA VAL A 186 -9.64 9.25 10.24
C VAL A 186 -8.57 9.26 9.17
N VAL A 187 -7.78 8.19 9.10
CA VAL A 187 -6.85 7.91 8.00
C VAL A 187 -7.45 6.79 7.17
N PHE A 188 -7.65 7.05 5.88
CA PHE A 188 -8.12 6.06 4.92
C PHE A 188 -6.98 5.62 4.01
N PHE A 189 -6.76 4.32 3.96
CA PHE A 189 -5.85 3.67 3.03
C PHE A 189 -6.62 2.76 2.09
N GLY A 190 -6.72 3.17 0.85
CA GLY A 190 -7.44 2.46 -0.20
C GLY A 190 -6.55 1.56 -1.06
N GLY A 191 -5.22 1.54 -0.84
CA GLY A 191 -4.31 0.83 -1.74
C GLY A 191 -4.60 1.17 -3.20
N ASP A 192 -4.68 0.15 -4.06
CA ASP A 192 -4.96 0.29 -5.49
C ASP A 192 -6.43 0.48 -5.84
N GLU A 193 -7.33 0.30 -4.88
CA GLU A 193 -8.71 0.70 -5.06
C GLU A 193 -8.87 2.22 -5.17
N ALA A 194 -7.99 2.98 -4.47
CA ALA A 194 -7.95 4.44 -4.47
C ALA A 194 -6.49 4.94 -4.59
N PRO A 195 -5.80 4.67 -5.72
CA PRO A 195 -4.35 4.84 -5.81
C PRO A 195 -3.88 6.29 -5.96
N GLN A 196 -4.74 7.19 -6.43
CA GLN A 196 -4.38 8.57 -6.77
C GLN A 196 -5.53 9.55 -6.51
N LEU A 197 -5.21 10.77 -6.08
CA LEU A 197 -6.18 11.84 -5.83
C LEU A 197 -7.07 12.15 -7.05
N GLN A 198 -6.47 12.16 -8.25
CA GLN A 198 -7.22 12.47 -9.47
C GLN A 198 -8.31 11.41 -9.75
N GLN A 199 -8.06 10.15 -9.43
CA GLN A 199 -9.04 9.07 -9.60
C GLN A 199 -10.20 9.17 -8.59
N MET A 200 -9.99 9.78 -7.42
CA MET A 200 -11.07 10.07 -6.47
C MET A 200 -12.02 11.17 -6.97
N LYS A 201 -11.47 12.15 -7.69
CA LYS A 201 -12.23 13.33 -8.17
C LYS A 201 -12.91 13.14 -9.51
N THR A 202 -12.69 12.01 -10.20
CA THR A 202 -13.20 11.75 -11.55
C THR A 202 -13.85 10.38 -11.64
N ARG A 203 -14.74 10.22 -12.65
CA ARG A 203 -15.34 8.92 -12.97
C ARG A 203 -14.39 8.07 -13.82
N PHE A 204 -13.23 7.75 -13.24
CA PHE A 204 -12.18 7.01 -13.92
C PHE A 204 -12.39 5.50 -13.73
N VAL A 205 -12.39 4.75 -14.84
CA VAL A 205 -12.44 3.28 -14.87
C VAL A 205 -11.13 2.78 -15.45
N ALA A 206 -10.33 2.13 -14.64
CA ALA A 206 -9.06 1.56 -15.09
C ALA A 206 -9.28 0.21 -15.79
N LYS A 207 -8.57 0.00 -16.90
CA LYS A 207 -8.66 -1.26 -17.68
C LYS A 207 -7.90 -2.43 -17.01
N TYR A 208 -7.03 -2.10 -16.09
CA TYR A 208 -6.23 -3.09 -15.36
C TYR A 208 -6.92 -3.60 -14.09
N ASP A 209 -8.02 -2.96 -13.66
CA ASP A 209 -8.79 -3.40 -12.52
C ASP A 209 -9.61 -4.65 -12.84
N HIS A 210 -9.80 -5.52 -11.86
CA HIS A 210 -10.66 -6.70 -11.92
C HIS A 210 -12.12 -6.30 -12.21
N ASP A 211 -12.64 -5.32 -11.46
CA ASP A 211 -13.91 -4.66 -11.68
C ASP A 211 -13.75 -3.14 -11.54
N GLY A 212 -13.25 -2.51 -12.61
CA GLY A 212 -12.98 -1.07 -12.62
C GLY A 212 -14.23 -0.20 -12.45
N LYS A 213 -15.43 -0.72 -12.78
CA LYS A 213 -16.68 0.00 -12.52
C LYS A 213 -16.97 0.05 -11.03
N LYS A 214 -16.84 -1.09 -10.35
CA LYS A 214 -16.98 -1.19 -8.89
C LYS A 214 -15.97 -0.29 -8.18
N ALA A 215 -14.69 -0.34 -8.59
CA ALA A 215 -13.64 0.51 -8.05
C ALA A 215 -13.99 2.01 -8.17
N MET A 216 -14.48 2.44 -9.34
CA MET A 216 -14.95 3.81 -9.57
C MET A 216 -16.12 4.18 -8.64
N GLU A 217 -17.13 3.32 -8.51
CA GLU A 217 -18.31 3.56 -7.66
C GLU A 217 -17.92 3.66 -6.18
N LEU A 218 -17.00 2.81 -5.72
CA LEU A 218 -16.45 2.85 -4.35
C LEU A 218 -15.69 4.16 -4.09
N ARG A 219 -14.82 4.60 -5.02
CA ARG A 219 -14.11 5.88 -4.89
C ARG A 219 -15.05 7.06 -4.76
N GLN A 220 -16.14 7.11 -5.55
CA GLN A 220 -17.15 8.18 -5.45
C GLN A 220 -17.82 8.17 -4.07
N LYS A 221 -18.28 7.01 -3.61
CA LYS A 221 -18.90 6.84 -2.30
C LYS A 221 -17.95 7.28 -1.17
N TRP A 222 -16.70 6.83 -1.19
CA TRP A 222 -15.72 7.21 -0.16
C TRP A 222 -15.38 8.70 -0.19
N TRP A 223 -15.33 9.30 -1.39
CA TRP A 223 -15.09 10.74 -1.50
C TRP A 223 -16.20 11.57 -0.84
N GLU A 224 -17.46 11.23 -1.07
CA GLU A 224 -18.61 11.89 -0.45
C GLU A 224 -18.55 11.82 1.08
N ILE A 225 -18.36 10.62 1.62
CA ILE A 225 -18.25 10.40 3.08
C ILE A 225 -17.03 11.14 3.65
N ALA A 226 -15.90 11.08 2.97
CA ALA A 226 -14.65 11.67 3.42
C ALA A 226 -14.70 13.19 3.56
N VAL A 227 -15.45 13.87 2.68
CA VAL A 227 -15.65 15.33 2.78
C VAL A 227 -16.46 15.69 4.03
N GLU A 228 -17.46 14.87 4.39
CA GLU A 228 -18.28 15.07 5.58
C GLU A 228 -17.52 14.71 6.86
N GLU A 229 -16.77 13.61 6.87
CA GLU A 229 -16.03 13.10 8.04
C GLU A 229 -14.57 13.60 8.10
N HIS A 230 -14.12 14.42 7.17
CA HIS A 230 -12.78 15.02 7.13
C HIS A 230 -11.63 14.01 7.13
N TRP A 231 -11.71 12.97 6.28
CA TRP A 231 -10.69 11.94 6.21
C TRP A 231 -9.34 12.47 5.69
N ASN A 232 -8.26 11.81 6.12
CA ASN A 232 -6.95 11.92 5.49
C ASN A 232 -6.75 10.70 4.58
N PHE A 233 -6.65 10.93 3.27
CA PHE A 233 -6.38 9.92 2.28
C PHE A 233 -4.89 9.65 2.15
N LEU A 234 -4.52 8.39 1.95
CA LEU A 234 -3.19 7.94 1.60
C LEU A 234 -3.23 7.36 0.18
N PHE A 235 -2.46 7.94 -0.75
CA PHE A 235 -2.46 7.57 -2.16
C PHE A 235 -1.15 6.89 -2.55
N TYR A 236 -1.21 5.57 -2.70
CA TYR A 236 -0.04 4.72 -2.89
C TYR A 236 0.74 5.01 -4.18
N HIS A 237 0.05 5.37 -5.24
CA HIS A 237 0.60 5.61 -6.57
C HIS A 237 0.58 7.08 -7.02
N ASP A 238 0.33 8.03 -6.11
CA ASP A 238 0.32 9.45 -6.44
C ASP A 238 1.69 10.09 -6.22
N ILE A 239 2.35 10.47 -7.30
CA ILE A 239 3.67 11.10 -7.28
C ILE A 239 3.66 12.48 -6.61
N LYS A 240 2.53 13.21 -6.70
CA LYS A 240 2.46 14.61 -6.29
C LYS A 240 1.77 14.83 -4.96
N MET A 241 0.82 13.98 -4.63
CA MET A 241 -0.06 14.17 -3.48
C MET A 241 -0.26 12.84 -2.73
N PRO A 242 0.79 12.31 -2.09
CA PRO A 242 0.70 11.05 -1.36
C PRO A 242 -0.29 11.10 -0.19
N VAL A 243 -0.42 12.25 0.46
CA VAL A 243 -1.36 12.48 1.56
C VAL A 243 -2.26 13.66 1.24
N TYR A 244 -3.56 13.45 1.30
CA TYR A 244 -4.55 14.50 1.08
C TYR A 244 -5.57 14.53 2.21
N SER A 245 -5.74 15.70 2.84
CA SER A 245 -6.78 15.90 3.85
C SER A 245 -8.04 16.48 3.21
N ALA A 246 -9.17 15.79 3.37
CA ALA A 246 -10.48 16.32 2.98
C ALA A 246 -11.00 17.39 3.95
N ASN A 247 -10.25 17.72 5.01
CA ASN A 247 -10.60 18.77 5.96
C ASN A 247 -10.32 20.16 5.35
N PRO A 248 -11.35 21.00 5.11
CA PRO A 248 -11.19 22.30 4.47
C PRO A 248 -10.29 23.28 5.28
N VAL A 249 -10.19 23.12 6.59
CA VAL A 249 -9.35 23.98 7.45
C VAL A 249 -7.86 23.65 7.29
N LYS A 250 -7.50 22.39 7.07
CA LYS A 250 -6.09 21.98 6.83
C LYS A 250 -5.59 22.37 5.44
N ILE A 251 -6.47 22.49 4.45
CA ILE A 251 -6.12 22.87 3.07
C ILE A 251 -5.60 24.30 2.99
N ILE A 252 -6.10 25.21 3.82
CA ILE A 252 -5.73 26.64 3.83
C ILE A 252 -4.31 26.87 4.38
N ASN A 253 -3.78 25.96 5.19
CA ASN A 253 -2.47 26.10 5.85
C ASN A 253 -1.30 25.48 5.05
N ASN A 254 -1.55 24.85 3.90
CA ASN A 254 -0.54 24.19 3.04
C ASN A 254 -0.34 24.91 1.69
N GLN A 255 -0.80 26.17 1.54
CA GLN A 255 -0.55 27.03 0.38
C GLN A 255 0.57 28.05 0.65
#